data_e3812846348b26fc08c3541ae1920370
#
_entry.id   e3812846348b26fc08c3541ae1920370
#
_cell.length_a   1.000
_cell.length_b   1.000
_cell.length_c   1.000
_cell.angle_alpha   90.00
_cell.angle_beta   90.00
_cell.angle_gamma   90.00
#
_symmetry.space_group_name_H-M   'P 1'
#
loop_
_entity.id
_entity.type
_entity.pdbx_description
1 polymer ?
#
loop_
_entity_poly.entity_id
_entity_poly.type
_entity_poly.pdbx_seq_one_letter_code
_entity_poly.pdbx_strand_id
1 'polypeptide(L)'
;MEERRMQLWLVRVLAFSLILVAVEGLLVNITILESAVKIGAVCLDGSPPAYHLHRGFGSGINNWLIQLEGGGWCHNITNCLARKESRLGSSKNMASPLAFSGILHNKPIFNPGSKSDIATVHLLPAMLRKSARKAISGEPIFEKYYDDIVTLHGSAQNLPKSCTSKLKPGLCFFPQNVVSDIKTPLFLINSAYDHWQIRNAFIPGVADPSGKWSKCKLNILNCLPNQLKTLQEYRLEFLKALFRLKPSPERGYFIDSCYLHCQTELQMFWHMPNSSRLSNKTVAQAAADWFFNRNLFRKIDCPYPCNKSCTKTPTLLLDNDLL
;
A
#
# COMPACT_ATOMS: atom_id res chain seq x y z
N MET A 1 -4.18 -32.38 38.31
CA MET A 1 -3.30 -32.15 37.10
C MET A 1 -4.10 -32.20 35.80
N GLU A 2 -5.05 -33.11 35.64
CA GLU A 2 -5.90 -33.23 34.44
C GLU A 2 -6.83 -32.04 34.20
N GLU A 3 -7.45 -31.54 35.26
CA GLU A 3 -8.38 -30.39 35.15
C GLU A 3 -7.70 -29.11 34.67
N ARG A 4 -6.46 -28.83 35.09
CA ARG A 4 -5.64 -27.71 34.56
C ARG A 4 -5.26 -27.91 33.10
N ARG A 5 -5.01 -29.15 32.65
CA ARG A 5 -4.70 -29.47 31.28
C ARG A 5 -5.95 -29.26 30.39
N MET A 6 -7.09 -29.67 30.84
CA MET A 6 -8.38 -29.53 30.16
C MET A 6 -8.78 -28.04 30.05
N GLN A 7 -8.63 -27.26 31.10
CA GLN A 7 -8.86 -25.80 31.04
C GLN A 7 -7.91 -25.09 30.09
N LEU A 8 -6.62 -25.44 30.10
CA LEU A 8 -5.65 -24.89 29.13
C LEU A 8 -5.97 -25.30 27.68
N TRP A 9 -6.47 -26.50 27.47
CA TRP A 9 -6.88 -26.97 26.15
C TRP A 9 -8.14 -26.24 25.67
N LEU A 10 -9.15 -26.06 26.52
CA LEU A 10 -10.36 -25.29 26.23
C LEU A 10 -10.05 -23.81 25.93
N VAL A 11 -9.17 -23.18 26.69
CA VAL A 11 -8.72 -21.79 26.41
C VAL A 11 -7.97 -21.70 25.08
N ARG A 12 -7.15 -22.68 24.73
CA ARG A 12 -6.47 -22.75 23.42
C ARG A 12 -7.45 -22.96 22.27
N VAL A 13 -8.42 -23.85 22.42
CA VAL A 13 -9.45 -24.09 21.41
C VAL A 13 -10.36 -22.87 21.23
N LEU A 14 -10.75 -22.21 22.32
CA LEU A 14 -11.50 -20.94 22.28
C LEU A 14 -10.68 -19.81 21.65
N ALA A 15 -9.41 -19.69 22.00
CA ALA A 15 -8.51 -18.71 21.39
C ALA A 15 -8.31 -19.00 19.90
N PHE A 16 -8.16 -20.28 19.51
CA PHE A 16 -8.03 -20.68 18.11
C PHE A 16 -9.34 -20.46 17.34
N SER A 17 -10.50 -20.72 17.96
CA SER A 17 -11.82 -20.44 17.37
C SER A 17 -12.06 -18.94 17.22
N LEU A 18 -11.65 -18.13 18.20
CA LEU A 18 -11.71 -16.65 18.13
C LEU A 18 -10.76 -16.09 17.06
N ILE A 19 -9.60 -16.70 16.86
CA ILE A 19 -8.66 -16.34 15.78
C ILE A 19 -9.26 -16.72 14.42
N LEU A 20 -9.90 -17.87 14.28
CA LEU A 20 -10.58 -18.29 13.05
C LEU A 20 -11.80 -17.42 12.71
N VAL A 21 -12.53 -16.95 13.70
CA VAL A 21 -13.66 -15.99 13.50
C VAL A 21 -13.14 -14.58 13.14
N ALA A 22 -11.92 -14.22 13.53
CA ALA A 22 -11.31 -12.94 13.20
C ALA A 22 -10.77 -12.86 11.75
N VAL A 23 -10.74 -13.97 11.02
CA VAL A 23 -10.27 -14.07 9.62
C VAL A 23 -11.40 -14.42 8.65
N GLU A 24 -12.63 -14.05 8.97
CA GLU A 24 -13.72 -14.14 7.98
C GLU A 24 -13.58 -13.03 6.92
N GLY A 25 -12.53 -13.11 6.10
CA GLY A 25 -12.48 -12.40 4.83
C GLY A 25 -13.58 -12.91 3.90
N LEU A 26 -14.22 -12.02 3.16
CA LEU A 26 -15.13 -12.40 2.10
C LEU A 26 -14.34 -13.11 1.00
N LEU A 27 -14.58 -14.39 0.78
CA LEU A 27 -13.93 -15.16 -0.29
C LEU A 27 -14.57 -14.83 -1.64
N VAL A 28 -13.77 -14.35 -2.59
CA VAL A 28 -14.22 -13.93 -3.93
C VAL A 28 -13.48 -14.72 -4.99
N ASN A 29 -14.21 -15.37 -5.87
CA ASN A 29 -13.63 -16.14 -6.96
C ASN A 29 -13.00 -15.24 -8.02
N ILE A 30 -12.00 -15.78 -8.72
CA ILE A 30 -11.37 -15.12 -9.86
C ILE A 30 -12.32 -15.08 -11.06
N THR A 31 -12.26 -13.99 -11.82
CA THR A 31 -12.91 -13.85 -13.12
C THR A 31 -11.83 -13.64 -14.17
N ILE A 32 -11.75 -14.54 -15.14
CA ILE A 32 -10.81 -14.48 -16.26
C ILE A 32 -11.42 -13.64 -17.38
N LEU A 33 -10.66 -12.71 -17.95
CA LEU A 33 -11.10 -11.79 -18.99
C LEU A 33 -10.61 -12.27 -20.38
N GLU A 34 -11.18 -13.36 -20.87
CA GLU A 34 -10.79 -13.98 -22.14
C GLU A 34 -10.89 -13.04 -23.34
N SER A 35 -11.86 -12.12 -23.34
CA SER A 35 -12.06 -11.14 -24.41
C SER A 35 -10.89 -10.18 -24.59
N ALA A 36 -10.10 -9.94 -23.53
CA ALA A 36 -8.96 -9.03 -23.55
C ALA A 36 -7.80 -9.53 -24.44
N VAL A 37 -7.66 -10.85 -24.59
CA VAL A 37 -6.62 -11.47 -25.43
C VAL A 37 -6.74 -11.02 -26.88
N LYS A 38 -7.97 -10.88 -27.39
CA LYS A 38 -8.22 -10.47 -28.79
C LYS A 38 -7.71 -9.07 -29.12
N ILE A 39 -7.56 -8.21 -28.11
CA ILE A 39 -7.03 -6.85 -28.27
C ILE A 39 -5.57 -6.73 -27.81
N GLY A 40 -4.90 -7.86 -27.55
CA GLY A 40 -3.50 -7.91 -27.13
C GLY A 40 -3.26 -7.63 -25.66
N ALA A 41 -4.30 -7.52 -24.84
CA ALA A 41 -4.14 -7.37 -23.38
C ALA A 41 -3.97 -8.75 -22.74
N VAL A 42 -2.73 -9.10 -22.41
CA VAL A 42 -2.33 -10.38 -21.84
C VAL A 42 -1.36 -10.19 -20.67
N CYS A 43 -1.30 -11.17 -19.79
CA CYS A 43 -0.27 -11.28 -18.76
C CYS A 43 1.12 -11.57 -19.37
N LEU A 44 2.18 -11.53 -18.57
CA LEU A 44 3.56 -11.76 -19.05
C LEU A 44 3.78 -13.18 -19.60
N ASP A 45 2.98 -14.16 -19.20
CA ASP A 45 3.01 -15.53 -19.70
C ASP A 45 2.05 -15.77 -20.88
N GLY A 46 1.36 -14.72 -21.36
CA GLY A 46 0.36 -14.79 -22.41
C GLY A 46 -1.04 -15.21 -21.93
N SER A 47 -1.23 -15.52 -20.64
CA SER A 47 -2.56 -15.83 -20.10
C SER A 47 -3.48 -14.59 -20.12
N PRO A 48 -4.82 -14.77 -20.21
CA PRO A 48 -5.76 -13.66 -20.12
C PRO A 48 -5.62 -12.92 -18.77
N PRO A 49 -5.82 -11.59 -18.72
CA PRO A 49 -5.89 -10.89 -17.45
C PRO A 49 -7.09 -11.35 -16.63
N ALA A 50 -7.03 -11.10 -15.32
CA ALA A 50 -8.07 -11.53 -14.40
C ALA A 50 -8.33 -10.48 -13.32
N TYR A 51 -9.50 -10.58 -12.69
CA TYR A 51 -9.89 -9.75 -11.56
C TYR A 51 -10.77 -10.54 -10.58
N HIS A 52 -10.95 -9.99 -9.39
CA HIS A 52 -11.92 -10.48 -8.41
C HIS A 52 -13.00 -9.42 -8.23
N LEU A 53 -14.25 -9.80 -8.35
CA LEU A 53 -15.38 -8.89 -8.24
C LEU A 53 -16.41 -9.39 -7.23
N HIS A 54 -16.64 -8.61 -6.20
CA HIS A 54 -17.83 -8.72 -5.36
C HIS A 54 -18.80 -7.60 -5.74
N ARG A 55 -20.03 -7.98 -6.11
CA ARG A 55 -21.07 -7.01 -6.51
C ARG A 55 -21.50 -6.16 -5.33
N GLY A 56 -21.77 -4.89 -5.59
CA GLY A 56 -22.39 -3.99 -4.63
C GLY A 56 -23.80 -4.45 -4.24
N PHE A 57 -24.29 -4.00 -3.11
CA PHE A 57 -25.60 -4.31 -2.58
C PHE A 57 -26.25 -3.07 -1.94
N GLY A 58 -27.56 -3.13 -1.69
CA GLY A 58 -28.28 -2.00 -1.10
C GLY A 58 -28.20 -0.73 -1.97
N SER A 59 -28.03 0.41 -1.34
CA SER A 59 -27.84 1.69 -2.02
C SER A 59 -26.51 1.80 -2.79
N GLY A 60 -25.52 0.95 -2.44
CA GLY A 60 -24.21 0.91 -3.08
C GLY A 60 -24.12 0.05 -4.36
N ILE A 61 -25.24 -0.49 -4.86
CA ILE A 61 -25.24 -1.42 -6.01
C ILE A 61 -24.61 -0.83 -7.28
N ASN A 62 -24.67 0.48 -7.44
CA ASN A 62 -24.10 1.21 -8.58
C ASN A 62 -22.78 1.91 -8.27
N ASN A 63 -22.25 1.74 -7.08
CA ASN A 63 -21.00 2.35 -6.66
C ASN A 63 -19.85 1.33 -6.79
N TRP A 64 -18.67 1.82 -7.17
CA TRP A 64 -17.52 0.96 -7.43
C TRP A 64 -16.35 1.33 -6.52
N LEU A 65 -15.75 0.31 -5.92
CA LEU A 65 -14.43 0.39 -5.30
C LEU A 65 -13.46 -0.43 -6.14
N ILE A 66 -12.47 0.23 -6.71
CA ILE A 66 -11.43 -0.43 -7.52
C ILE A 66 -10.12 -0.39 -6.73
N GLN A 67 -9.64 -1.57 -6.34
CA GLN A 67 -8.35 -1.76 -5.70
C GLN A 67 -7.36 -2.31 -6.74
N LEU A 68 -6.29 -1.56 -6.99
CA LEU A 68 -5.17 -2.06 -7.78
C LEU A 68 -4.18 -2.75 -6.86
N GLU A 69 -3.83 -3.99 -7.18
CA GLU A 69 -2.85 -4.74 -6.42
C GLU A 69 -1.46 -4.08 -6.53
N GLY A 70 -0.72 -4.09 -5.43
CA GLY A 70 0.68 -3.67 -5.40
C GLY A 70 1.60 -4.64 -6.13
N GLY A 71 2.93 -4.46 -5.97
CA GLY A 71 3.94 -5.36 -6.51
C GLY A 71 4.85 -4.75 -7.59
N GLY A 72 4.62 -3.51 -7.97
CA GLY A 72 5.46 -2.79 -8.92
C GLY A 72 5.47 -3.39 -10.33
N TRP A 73 6.45 -3.05 -11.13
CA TRP A 73 6.61 -3.44 -12.54
C TRP A 73 7.99 -4.06 -12.76
N CYS A 74 8.12 -4.97 -13.68
CA CYS A 74 9.45 -5.48 -14.04
C CYS A 74 10.21 -4.44 -14.88
N HIS A 75 11.51 -4.31 -14.63
CA HIS A 75 12.37 -3.26 -15.19
C HIS A 75 13.46 -3.79 -16.14
N ASN A 76 13.62 -5.11 -16.24
CA ASN A 76 14.49 -5.76 -17.20
C ASN A 76 13.96 -7.14 -17.56
N ILE A 77 14.46 -7.72 -18.63
CA ILE A 77 14.00 -9.01 -19.17
C ILE A 77 14.08 -10.13 -18.13
N THR A 78 15.19 -10.26 -17.40
CA THR A 78 15.38 -11.29 -16.37
C THR A 78 14.32 -11.17 -15.28
N ASN A 79 14.06 -9.95 -14.80
CA ASN A 79 13.03 -9.70 -13.79
C ASN A 79 11.62 -10.00 -14.33
N CYS A 80 11.33 -9.66 -15.60
CA CYS A 80 10.04 -9.97 -16.22
C CYS A 80 9.84 -11.47 -16.41
N LEU A 81 10.90 -12.21 -16.80
CA LEU A 81 10.85 -13.67 -16.91
C LEU A 81 10.61 -14.35 -15.57
N ALA A 82 11.25 -13.88 -14.50
CA ALA A 82 10.98 -14.38 -13.15
C ALA A 82 9.55 -14.04 -12.70
N ARG A 83 9.08 -12.82 -13.00
CA ARG A 83 7.76 -12.34 -12.61
C ARG A 83 6.62 -13.11 -13.29
N LYS A 84 6.78 -13.55 -14.53
CA LYS A 84 5.76 -14.33 -15.25
C LYS A 84 5.37 -15.63 -14.55
N GLU A 85 6.26 -16.18 -13.70
CA GLU A 85 6.03 -17.39 -12.92
C GLU A 85 5.29 -17.11 -11.59
N SER A 86 4.94 -15.86 -11.33
CA SER A 86 4.24 -15.43 -10.11
C SER A 86 2.82 -14.93 -10.41
N ARG A 87 2.00 -14.76 -9.35
CA ARG A 87 0.66 -14.16 -9.44
C ARG A 87 0.67 -12.74 -10.03
N LEU A 88 1.81 -12.06 -9.99
CA LEU A 88 1.97 -10.71 -10.53
C LEU A 88 2.29 -10.67 -12.03
N GLY A 89 2.48 -11.82 -12.64
CA GLY A 89 2.77 -11.94 -14.07
C GLY A 89 1.90 -12.96 -14.81
N SER A 90 1.09 -13.75 -14.10
CA SER A 90 0.23 -14.79 -14.67
C SER A 90 -1.07 -14.92 -13.90
N SER A 91 -2.19 -14.90 -14.59
CA SER A 91 -3.51 -15.17 -13.99
C SER A 91 -3.68 -16.63 -13.52
N LYS A 92 -2.89 -17.56 -14.07
CA LYS A 92 -2.89 -18.97 -13.64
C LYS A 92 -2.37 -19.13 -12.21
N ASN A 93 -1.56 -18.18 -11.73
CA ASN A 93 -0.96 -18.19 -10.40
C ASN A 93 -1.70 -17.28 -9.41
N MET A 94 -2.76 -16.60 -9.84
CA MET A 94 -3.60 -15.78 -8.95
C MET A 94 -4.43 -16.65 -8.02
N ALA A 95 -4.67 -16.16 -6.81
CA ALA A 95 -5.49 -16.86 -5.83
C ALA A 95 -6.93 -17.03 -6.30
N SER A 96 -7.50 -18.22 -6.09
CA SER A 96 -8.92 -18.48 -6.34
C SER A 96 -9.44 -19.48 -5.32
N PRO A 97 -10.24 -19.04 -4.33
CA PRO A 97 -10.71 -17.67 -4.11
C PRO A 97 -9.68 -16.76 -3.44
N LEU A 98 -9.84 -15.42 -3.58
CA LEU A 98 -9.13 -14.41 -2.84
C LEU A 98 -9.97 -13.91 -1.65
N ALA A 99 -9.36 -13.78 -0.49
CA ALA A 99 -10.01 -13.20 0.68
C ALA A 99 -9.97 -11.66 0.61
N PHE A 100 -11.14 -11.02 0.49
CA PHE A 100 -11.27 -9.56 0.56
C PHE A 100 -11.16 -9.11 2.02
N SER A 101 -10.19 -8.25 2.29
CA SER A 101 -9.82 -7.73 3.59
C SER A 101 -9.60 -6.22 3.52
N GLY A 102 -9.39 -5.57 4.65
CA GLY A 102 -9.13 -4.14 4.70
C GLY A 102 -10.24 -3.31 4.04
N ILE A 103 -9.85 -2.46 3.10
CA ILE A 103 -10.79 -1.59 2.38
C ILE A 103 -11.81 -2.37 1.52
N LEU A 104 -11.47 -3.60 1.09
CA LEU A 104 -12.37 -4.46 0.32
C LEU A 104 -13.37 -5.23 1.19
N HIS A 105 -13.24 -5.16 2.52
CA HIS A 105 -14.13 -5.90 3.41
C HIS A 105 -15.57 -5.36 3.38
N ASN A 106 -16.56 -6.25 3.21
CA ASN A 106 -17.97 -5.88 3.04
C ASN A 106 -18.77 -5.68 4.35
N LYS A 107 -18.20 -6.06 5.52
CA LYS A 107 -18.88 -5.90 6.82
C LYS A 107 -18.54 -4.54 7.43
N PRO A 108 -19.53 -3.71 7.86
CA PRO A 108 -19.30 -2.38 8.44
C PRO A 108 -18.41 -2.38 9.70
N ILE A 109 -18.41 -3.47 10.46
CA ILE A 109 -17.57 -3.62 11.65
C ILE A 109 -16.07 -3.63 11.31
N PHE A 110 -15.72 -4.11 10.12
CA PHE A 110 -14.33 -4.20 9.63
C PHE A 110 -14.00 -3.08 8.65
N ASN A 111 -15.01 -2.50 7.99
CA ASN A 111 -14.87 -1.39 7.08
C ASN A 111 -16.00 -0.38 7.27
N PRO A 112 -15.82 0.64 8.13
CA PRO A 112 -16.87 1.62 8.43
C PRO A 112 -17.32 2.45 7.22
N GLY A 113 -16.61 2.40 6.10
CA GLY A 113 -17.00 2.95 4.81
C GLY A 113 -17.91 2.05 3.98
N SER A 114 -18.09 0.77 4.35
CA SER A 114 -18.87 -0.19 3.56
C SER A 114 -20.40 -0.14 3.80
N LYS A 115 -20.89 0.83 4.58
CA LYS A 115 -22.35 1.02 4.73
C LYS A 115 -22.96 1.42 3.38
N SER A 116 -23.43 0.44 2.65
CA SER A 116 -24.32 0.54 1.46
C SER A 116 -23.87 1.43 0.29
N ASP A 117 -22.86 2.29 0.46
CA ASP A 117 -22.42 3.24 -0.58
C ASP A 117 -20.93 3.02 -0.85
N ILE A 118 -20.60 2.09 -1.75
CA ILE A 118 -19.22 1.87 -2.17
C ILE A 118 -18.94 2.79 -3.35
N ALA A 119 -18.11 3.77 -3.12
CA ALA A 119 -17.68 4.70 -4.13
C ALA A 119 -16.30 4.35 -4.67
N THR A 120 -16.00 4.91 -5.84
CA THR A 120 -14.69 4.77 -6.48
C THR A 120 -13.62 5.47 -5.63
N VAL A 121 -12.84 4.70 -4.89
CA VAL A 121 -11.65 5.20 -4.21
C VAL A 121 -10.45 4.86 -5.09
N HIS A 122 -9.89 5.86 -5.77
CA HIS A 122 -8.58 5.72 -6.40
C HIS A 122 -7.51 5.78 -5.30
N LEU A 123 -7.11 4.61 -4.82
CA LEU A 123 -5.93 4.48 -3.99
C LEU A 123 -4.73 4.38 -4.92
N LEU A 124 -4.08 5.49 -5.14
CA LEU A 124 -2.72 5.47 -5.63
C LEU A 124 -1.86 5.06 -4.43
N PRO A 125 -1.12 3.95 -4.46
CA PRO A 125 0.01 3.74 -3.57
C PRO A 125 1.01 4.83 -3.92
N ALA A 126 0.86 5.96 -3.24
CA ALA A 126 1.57 7.16 -3.61
C ALA A 126 2.98 7.10 -3.03
N MET A 127 3.95 6.74 -3.83
CA MET A 127 5.33 7.12 -3.58
C MET A 127 5.47 8.65 -3.69
N LEU A 128 4.88 9.41 -2.77
CA LEU A 128 4.98 10.87 -2.70
C LEU A 128 6.38 11.30 -2.23
N ARG A 129 7.45 10.97 -3.00
CA ARG A 129 8.79 11.32 -2.54
C ARG A 129 9.74 11.83 -3.60
N LYS A 130 10.18 13.04 -3.37
CA LYS A 130 11.39 13.55 -4.02
C LYS A 130 12.66 12.82 -3.53
N SER A 131 12.69 12.35 -2.27
CA SER A 131 13.83 11.64 -1.67
C SER A 131 13.95 10.18 -2.13
N ALA A 132 12.86 9.52 -2.52
CA ALA A 132 12.91 8.17 -3.10
C ALA A 132 13.61 8.13 -4.47
N ARG A 133 13.88 9.27 -5.08
CA ARG A 133 14.67 9.35 -6.32
C ARG A 133 16.15 9.03 -6.09
N LYS A 134 16.66 9.25 -4.88
CA LYS A 134 18.04 8.93 -4.50
C LYS A 134 18.07 8.01 -3.30
N ALA A 135 18.90 6.97 -3.39
CA ALA A 135 19.21 6.11 -2.26
C ALA A 135 20.06 6.85 -1.22
N ILE A 136 20.29 6.23 -0.07
CA ILE A 136 21.16 6.76 0.99
C ILE A 136 22.59 7.01 0.52
N SER A 137 23.06 6.30 -0.50
CA SER A 137 24.32 6.51 -1.19
C SER A 137 24.38 7.82 -2.01
N GLY A 138 23.25 8.49 -2.21
CA GLY A 138 23.11 9.63 -3.11
C GLY A 138 22.78 9.25 -4.56
N GLU A 139 22.87 7.98 -4.92
CA GLU A 139 22.60 7.48 -6.27
C GLU A 139 21.10 7.49 -6.64
N PRO A 140 20.73 7.83 -7.89
CA PRO A 140 19.35 7.90 -8.33
C PRO A 140 18.81 6.51 -8.75
N ILE A 141 19.00 5.48 -7.92
CA ILE A 141 18.71 4.07 -8.23
C ILE A 141 17.24 3.91 -8.65
N PHE A 142 16.32 4.50 -7.91
CA PHE A 142 14.89 4.35 -8.16
C PHE A 142 14.41 5.19 -9.36
N GLU A 143 15.08 6.29 -9.65
CA GLU A 143 14.82 7.07 -10.87
C GLU A 143 15.20 6.25 -12.11
N LYS A 144 16.40 5.62 -12.08
CA LYS A 144 16.84 4.71 -13.15
C LYS A 144 15.88 3.52 -13.32
N TYR A 145 15.42 2.93 -12.22
CA TYR A 145 14.44 1.85 -12.23
C TYR A 145 13.17 2.22 -13.02
N TYR A 146 12.62 3.40 -12.82
CA TYR A 146 11.43 3.85 -13.57
C TYR A 146 11.75 4.24 -15.02
N ASP A 147 12.94 4.73 -15.33
CA ASP A 147 13.38 4.96 -16.69
C ASP A 147 13.46 3.63 -17.46
N ASP A 148 14.01 2.59 -16.82
CA ASP A 148 14.07 1.23 -17.38
C ASP A 148 12.66 0.65 -17.61
N ILE A 149 11.72 0.83 -16.67
CA ILE A 149 10.31 0.42 -16.82
C ILE A 149 9.68 1.11 -18.03
N VAL A 150 9.78 2.43 -18.11
CA VAL A 150 9.17 3.20 -19.22
C VAL A 150 9.70 2.74 -20.57
N THR A 151 11.00 2.51 -20.63
CA THR A 151 11.67 2.05 -21.87
C THR A 151 11.22 0.64 -22.24
N LEU A 152 11.27 -0.29 -21.28
CA LEU A 152 10.95 -1.70 -21.51
C LEU A 152 9.48 -1.91 -21.92
N HIS A 153 8.55 -1.20 -21.28
CA HIS A 153 7.12 -1.34 -21.54
C HIS A 153 6.57 -0.35 -22.57
N GLY A 154 7.39 0.53 -23.14
CA GLY A 154 6.94 1.53 -24.12
C GLY A 154 5.86 2.47 -23.55
N SER A 155 5.80 2.65 -22.21
CA SER A 155 4.67 3.27 -21.53
C SER A 155 4.68 4.80 -21.51
N ALA A 156 5.68 5.45 -22.11
CA ALA A 156 5.81 6.91 -22.14
C ALA A 156 4.55 7.63 -22.69
N GLN A 157 3.93 7.06 -23.70
CA GLN A 157 2.72 7.61 -24.35
C GLN A 157 1.49 7.58 -23.43
N ASN A 158 1.46 6.70 -22.43
CA ASN A 158 0.35 6.52 -21.50
C ASN A 158 0.50 7.39 -20.23
N LEU A 159 1.62 8.10 -20.08
CA LEU A 159 1.88 8.98 -18.94
C LEU A 159 1.26 10.36 -19.19
N PRO A 160 0.90 11.09 -18.12
CA PRO A 160 0.29 12.41 -18.23
C PRO A 160 1.15 13.38 -19.04
N LYS A 161 0.60 13.94 -20.11
CA LYS A 161 1.30 14.93 -20.96
C LYS A 161 1.71 16.18 -20.19
N SER A 162 0.94 16.58 -19.16
CA SER A 162 1.27 17.69 -18.27
C SER A 162 2.61 17.51 -17.54
N CYS A 163 3.04 16.25 -17.35
CA CYS A 163 4.31 15.89 -16.76
C CYS A 163 5.38 15.62 -17.83
N THR A 164 5.09 14.77 -18.83
CA THR A 164 6.09 14.33 -19.84
C THR A 164 6.56 15.45 -20.77
N SER A 165 5.78 16.55 -20.89
CA SER A 165 6.21 17.76 -21.60
C SER A 165 7.30 18.56 -20.86
N LYS A 166 7.53 18.28 -19.58
CA LYS A 166 8.46 19.05 -18.71
C LYS A 166 9.58 18.19 -18.12
N LEU A 167 9.34 16.90 -17.98
CA LEU A 167 10.23 15.96 -17.28
C LEU A 167 10.43 14.70 -18.11
N LYS A 168 11.54 13.99 -17.86
CA LYS A 168 11.73 12.64 -18.41
C LYS A 168 10.56 11.74 -18.02
N PRO A 169 10.04 10.88 -18.90
CA PRO A 169 8.87 10.06 -18.66
C PRO A 169 8.95 9.22 -17.37
N GLY A 170 10.11 8.63 -17.03
CA GLY A 170 10.29 7.88 -15.80
C GLY A 170 10.02 8.70 -14.53
N LEU A 171 10.25 10.01 -14.55
CA LEU A 171 9.93 10.90 -13.44
C LEU A 171 8.43 11.10 -13.24
N CYS A 172 7.61 10.81 -14.24
CA CYS A 172 6.16 10.93 -14.16
C CYS A 172 5.49 9.72 -13.45
N PHE A 173 6.26 8.71 -13.08
CA PHE A 173 5.84 7.68 -12.13
C PHE A 173 5.89 8.16 -10.67
N PHE A 174 6.60 9.26 -10.39
CA PHE A 174 6.66 9.82 -9.05
C PHE A 174 5.46 10.74 -8.79
N PRO A 175 4.57 10.40 -7.86
CA PRO A 175 3.31 11.11 -7.64
C PRO A 175 3.46 12.61 -7.40
N GLN A 176 4.55 13.06 -6.77
CA GLN A 176 4.80 14.49 -6.55
C GLN A 176 4.90 15.31 -7.85
N ASN A 177 5.14 14.66 -8.99
CA ASN A 177 5.24 15.31 -10.30
C ASN A 177 3.91 15.33 -11.07
N VAL A 178 2.90 14.57 -10.60
CA VAL A 178 1.59 14.44 -11.29
C VAL A 178 0.41 14.76 -10.40
N VAL A 179 0.55 14.68 -9.09
CA VAL A 179 -0.54 14.82 -8.13
C VAL A 179 -1.20 16.20 -8.15
N SER A 180 -0.48 17.26 -8.56
CA SER A 180 -1.04 18.60 -8.76
C SER A 180 -2.08 18.67 -9.88
N ASP A 181 -1.99 17.75 -10.82
CA ASP A 181 -2.85 17.69 -12.01
C ASP A 181 -4.11 16.85 -11.77
N ILE A 182 -4.17 16.14 -10.65
CA ILE A 182 -5.36 15.39 -10.23
C ILE A 182 -6.43 16.38 -9.77
N LYS A 183 -7.54 16.42 -10.50
CA LYS A 183 -8.69 17.30 -10.24
C LYS A 183 -9.79 16.61 -9.43
N THR A 184 -9.80 15.28 -9.42
CA THR A 184 -10.76 14.50 -8.62
C THR A 184 -10.45 14.61 -7.12
N PRO A 185 -11.44 14.44 -6.25
CA PRO A 185 -11.22 14.33 -4.81
C PRO A 185 -10.15 13.28 -4.49
N LEU A 186 -9.22 13.61 -3.60
CA LEU A 186 -8.05 12.78 -3.32
C LEU A 186 -7.84 12.65 -1.81
N PHE A 187 -7.77 11.41 -1.33
CA PHE A 187 -7.38 11.10 0.05
C PHE A 187 -6.06 10.35 0.04
N LEU A 188 -5.03 10.92 0.66
CA LEU A 188 -3.69 10.32 0.72
C LEU A 188 -3.51 9.53 2.00
N ILE A 189 -3.16 8.27 1.87
CA ILE A 189 -2.82 7.38 2.98
C ILE A 189 -1.37 6.94 2.82
N ASN A 190 -0.54 7.25 3.80
CA ASN A 190 0.85 6.79 3.79
C ASN A 190 1.44 6.81 5.18
N SER A 191 2.41 5.92 5.42
CA SER A 191 3.31 6.09 6.55
C SER A 191 4.45 7.03 6.18
N ALA A 192 4.80 7.95 7.08
CA ALA A 192 5.99 8.80 6.92
C ALA A 192 7.30 8.02 7.06
N TYR A 193 7.23 6.79 7.54
CA TYR A 193 8.33 5.83 7.64
C TYR A 193 7.99 4.53 6.95
N ASP A 194 7.45 4.62 5.72
CA ASP A 194 7.07 3.46 4.92
C ASP A 194 8.23 2.45 4.80
N HIS A 195 8.04 1.28 5.41
CA HIS A 195 9.13 0.30 5.55
C HIS A 195 9.57 -0.27 4.21
N TRP A 196 8.64 -0.49 3.26
CA TRP A 196 8.99 -1.00 1.95
C TRP A 196 9.86 0.00 1.18
N GLN A 197 9.46 1.29 1.20
CA GLN A 197 10.24 2.34 0.55
C GLN A 197 11.62 2.53 1.21
N ILE A 198 11.68 2.45 2.54
CA ILE A 198 12.95 2.53 3.27
C ILE A 198 13.87 1.36 2.87
N ARG A 199 13.35 0.13 2.84
CA ARG A 199 14.13 -1.08 2.52
C ARG A 199 14.57 -1.13 1.06
N ASN A 200 13.70 -0.77 0.13
CA ASN A 200 13.87 -1.05 -1.29
C ASN A 200 14.25 0.18 -2.12
N ALA A 201 13.83 1.38 -1.70
CA ALA A 201 14.10 2.61 -2.45
C ALA A 201 15.16 3.49 -1.79
N PHE A 202 15.10 3.67 -0.48
CA PHE A 202 16.03 4.55 0.23
C PHE A 202 17.31 3.83 0.64
N ILE A 203 17.20 2.58 1.16
CA ILE A 203 18.35 1.78 1.61
C ILE A 203 18.32 0.39 0.93
N PRO A 204 18.32 0.32 -0.42
CA PRO A 204 18.42 -0.96 -1.10
C PRO A 204 19.77 -1.61 -0.80
N GLY A 205 19.87 -2.94 -0.97
CA GLY A 205 21.10 -3.68 -0.66
C GLY A 205 22.34 -3.12 -1.36
N VAL A 206 22.20 -2.68 -2.61
CA VAL A 206 23.29 -2.07 -3.39
C VAL A 206 23.77 -0.73 -2.83
N ALA A 207 22.95 -0.01 -2.06
CA ALA A 207 23.32 1.23 -1.38
C ALA A 207 23.86 1.01 0.04
N ASP A 208 23.81 -0.20 0.55
CA ASP A 208 24.28 -0.63 1.88
C ASP A 208 25.14 -1.91 1.76
N PRO A 209 26.24 -1.91 0.99
CA PRO A 209 27.02 -3.10 0.73
C PRO A 209 27.70 -3.68 1.98
N SER A 210 27.92 -2.85 2.99
CA SER A 210 28.46 -3.30 4.29
C SER A 210 27.42 -3.79 5.27
N GLY A 211 26.12 -3.74 4.92
CA GLY A 211 25.02 -4.22 5.76
C GLY A 211 24.81 -3.43 7.04
N LYS A 212 25.34 -2.19 7.14
CA LYS A 212 25.19 -1.35 8.34
C LYS A 212 23.74 -1.06 8.73
N TRP A 213 22.84 -1.06 7.76
CA TRP A 213 21.42 -0.79 7.94
C TRP A 213 20.57 -2.06 8.08
N SER A 214 21.13 -3.25 7.95
CA SER A 214 20.40 -4.52 7.87
C SER A 214 19.41 -4.70 9.02
N LYS A 215 19.83 -4.46 10.26
CA LYS A 215 18.96 -4.59 11.45
C LYS A 215 17.91 -3.47 11.52
N CYS A 216 18.31 -2.23 11.24
CA CYS A 216 17.44 -1.05 11.31
C CYS A 216 16.31 -1.11 10.26
N LYS A 217 16.63 -1.44 9.00
CA LYS A 217 15.63 -1.51 7.93
C LYS A 217 14.68 -2.71 8.03
N LEU A 218 15.01 -3.74 8.81
CA LEU A 218 14.09 -4.84 9.13
C LEU A 218 13.11 -4.45 10.25
N ASN A 219 13.60 -3.71 11.24
CA ASN A 219 12.78 -3.26 12.34
C ASN A 219 13.33 -1.93 12.89
N ILE A 220 12.52 -0.87 12.79
CA ILE A 220 12.90 0.48 13.21
C ILE A 220 13.31 0.57 14.70
N LEU A 221 12.86 -0.36 15.55
CA LEU A 221 13.29 -0.46 16.95
C LEU A 221 14.77 -0.81 17.10
N ASN A 222 15.37 -1.42 16.08
CA ASN A 222 16.79 -1.80 16.07
C ASN A 222 17.70 -0.70 15.49
N CYS A 223 17.14 0.45 15.17
CA CYS A 223 17.92 1.56 14.60
C CYS A 223 18.75 2.26 15.68
N LEU A 224 19.99 2.57 15.34
CA LEU A 224 20.83 3.43 16.14
C LEU A 224 20.35 4.90 16.10
N PRO A 225 20.71 5.74 17.07
CA PRO A 225 20.26 7.14 17.11
C PRO A 225 20.59 7.94 15.84
N ASN A 226 21.77 7.74 15.24
CA ASN A 226 22.15 8.37 13.98
C ASN A 226 21.31 7.87 12.78
N GLN A 227 20.93 6.58 12.79
CA GLN A 227 20.06 6.00 11.78
C GLN A 227 18.62 6.57 11.90
N LEU A 228 18.10 6.68 13.12
CA LEU A 228 16.80 7.33 13.35
C LEU A 228 16.81 8.79 12.89
N LYS A 229 17.90 9.52 13.10
CA LYS A 229 18.05 10.88 12.58
C LYS A 229 17.94 10.91 11.05
N THR A 230 18.62 10.00 10.36
CA THR A 230 18.54 9.88 8.89
C THR A 230 17.12 9.53 8.43
N LEU A 231 16.42 8.62 9.12
CA LEU A 231 15.01 8.31 8.82
C LEU A 231 14.10 9.51 9.10
N GLN A 232 14.41 10.34 10.09
CA GLN A 232 13.68 11.58 10.32
C GLN A 232 13.90 12.60 9.17
N GLU A 233 15.10 12.72 8.64
CA GLU A 233 15.38 13.55 7.46
C GLU A 233 14.60 13.03 6.24
N TYR A 234 14.55 11.71 6.06
CA TYR A 234 13.73 11.06 5.04
C TYR A 234 12.23 11.40 5.20
N ARG A 235 11.68 11.36 6.41
CA ARG A 235 10.31 11.82 6.70
C ARG A 235 10.11 13.28 6.30
N LEU A 236 11.03 14.17 6.66
CA LEU A 236 10.93 15.59 6.37
C LEU A 236 10.90 15.87 4.86
N GLU A 237 11.68 15.13 4.06
CA GLU A 237 11.64 15.25 2.60
C GLU A 237 10.29 14.81 2.02
N PHE A 238 9.69 13.75 2.59
CA PHE A 238 8.33 13.35 2.22
C PHE A 238 7.32 14.46 2.54
N LEU A 239 7.37 15.04 3.73
CA LEU A 239 6.46 16.11 4.12
C LEU A 239 6.64 17.37 3.26
N LYS A 240 7.87 17.71 2.86
CA LYS A 240 8.11 18.79 1.89
C LYS A 240 7.40 18.57 0.57
N ALA A 241 7.36 17.31 0.08
CA ALA A 241 6.61 16.98 -1.14
C ALA A 241 5.10 17.14 -0.92
N LEU A 242 4.59 16.67 0.21
CA LEU A 242 3.17 16.81 0.59
C LEU A 242 2.76 18.28 0.69
N PHE A 243 3.54 19.13 1.33
CA PHE A 243 3.24 20.57 1.51
C PHE A 243 3.32 21.40 0.23
N ARG A 244 3.89 20.88 -0.85
CA ARG A 244 3.84 21.50 -2.18
C ARG A 244 2.49 21.35 -2.86
N LEU A 245 1.64 20.43 -2.39
CA LEU A 245 0.30 20.27 -2.89
C LEU A 245 -0.53 21.51 -2.53
N LYS A 246 -1.11 22.15 -3.55
CA LYS A 246 -2.02 23.27 -3.30
C LYS A 246 -3.17 22.81 -2.40
N PRO A 247 -3.54 23.58 -1.39
CA PRO A 247 -4.73 23.29 -0.60
C PRO A 247 -5.96 23.16 -1.51
N SER A 248 -6.79 22.15 -1.25
CA SER A 248 -8.08 21.96 -1.92
C SER A 248 -9.08 21.41 -0.90
N PRO A 249 -10.32 21.89 -0.85
CA PRO A 249 -11.33 21.35 0.06
C PRO A 249 -11.55 19.84 -0.15
N GLU A 250 -11.32 19.37 -1.36
CA GLU A 250 -11.50 17.96 -1.75
C GLU A 250 -10.28 17.07 -1.47
N ARG A 251 -9.22 17.61 -0.85
CA ARG A 251 -8.03 16.82 -0.49
C ARG A 251 -7.99 16.51 0.99
N GLY A 252 -7.94 15.21 1.31
CA GLY A 252 -7.70 14.71 2.66
C GLY A 252 -6.38 13.96 2.74
N TYR A 253 -5.88 13.74 3.95
CA TYR A 253 -4.74 12.86 4.16
C TYR A 253 -4.66 12.32 5.59
N PHE A 254 -4.14 11.08 5.66
CA PHE A 254 -3.79 10.37 6.87
C PHE A 254 -2.32 9.94 6.75
N ILE A 255 -1.43 10.66 7.42
CA ILE A 255 0.02 10.40 7.36
C ILE A 255 0.49 10.05 8.76
N ASP A 256 0.64 8.77 9.04
CA ASP A 256 1.13 8.31 10.35
C ASP A 256 2.66 8.19 10.41
N SER A 257 3.17 7.92 11.61
CA SER A 257 4.59 7.70 11.89
C SER A 257 4.94 6.25 12.17
N CYS A 258 4.05 5.32 11.81
CA CYS A 258 4.28 3.89 12.01
C CYS A 258 5.23 3.33 10.94
N TYR A 259 5.91 2.25 11.26
CA TYR A 259 6.78 1.54 10.32
C TYR A 259 5.97 0.50 9.56
N LEU A 260 5.14 0.95 8.61
CA LEU A 260 4.13 0.16 7.92
C LEU A 260 4.16 0.39 6.40
N HIS A 261 3.58 -0.54 5.66
CA HIS A 261 3.26 -0.44 4.23
C HIS A 261 1.87 -1.05 3.98
N CYS A 262 1.21 -0.76 2.85
CA CYS A 262 -0.06 -1.35 2.44
C CYS A 262 -1.18 -1.29 3.49
N GLN A 263 -1.38 -0.13 4.13
CA GLN A 263 -2.32 0.07 5.23
C GLN A 263 -3.80 -0.15 4.86
N THR A 264 -4.12 -0.20 3.58
CA THR A 264 -5.50 -0.39 3.09
C THR A 264 -5.88 -1.85 2.86
N GLU A 265 -4.90 -2.74 2.72
CA GLU A 265 -5.11 -4.13 2.33
C GLU A 265 -5.30 -5.04 3.53
N LEU A 266 -4.51 -4.86 4.57
CA LEU A 266 -4.54 -5.70 5.75
C LEU A 266 -5.50 -5.13 6.80
N GLN A 267 -6.45 -5.96 7.23
CA GLN A 267 -7.48 -5.59 8.21
C GLN A 267 -6.90 -5.01 9.50
N MET A 268 -5.79 -5.58 9.97
CA MET A 268 -5.12 -5.14 11.19
C MET A 268 -4.56 -3.71 11.11
N PHE A 269 -4.27 -3.20 9.90
CA PHE A 269 -3.82 -1.82 9.69
C PHE A 269 -5.00 -0.91 9.32
N TRP A 270 -5.99 -1.45 8.63
CA TRP A 270 -7.14 -0.71 8.16
C TRP A 270 -8.09 -0.32 9.28
N HIS A 271 -8.65 -1.32 9.97
CA HIS A 271 -9.65 -1.08 11.02
C HIS A 271 -9.79 -2.24 12.01
N MET A 272 -8.99 -2.20 13.06
CA MET A 272 -9.06 -3.10 14.21
C MET A 272 -8.86 -2.30 15.52
N PRO A 273 -9.18 -2.85 16.69
CA PRO A 273 -8.97 -2.15 17.97
C PRO A 273 -7.53 -1.63 18.17
N ASN A 274 -6.55 -2.36 17.67
CA ASN A 274 -5.12 -2.07 17.77
C ASN A 274 -4.51 -1.46 16.48
N SER A 275 -5.32 -1.11 15.47
CA SER A 275 -4.82 -0.35 14.31
C SER A 275 -4.29 1.02 14.72
N SER A 276 -3.34 1.54 13.96
CA SER A 276 -2.79 2.88 14.18
C SER A 276 -3.88 3.95 14.10
N ARG A 277 -3.72 4.99 14.92
CA ARG A 277 -4.71 6.07 15.04
C ARG A 277 -4.07 7.43 14.95
N LEU A 278 -4.74 8.34 14.24
CA LEU A 278 -4.49 9.77 14.29
C LEU A 278 -5.75 10.48 14.78
N SER A 279 -5.63 11.32 15.79
CA SER A 279 -6.80 12.00 16.41
C SER A 279 -7.91 11.00 16.78
N ASN A 280 -7.54 9.86 17.36
CA ASN A 280 -8.42 8.76 17.78
C ASN A 280 -9.15 8.03 16.62
N LYS A 281 -8.83 8.29 15.36
CA LYS A 281 -9.42 7.59 14.21
C LYS A 281 -8.43 6.64 13.57
N THR A 282 -8.92 5.47 13.18
CA THR A 282 -8.19 4.56 12.29
C THR A 282 -8.16 5.09 10.86
N VAL A 283 -7.33 4.50 9.99
CA VAL A 283 -7.28 4.85 8.57
C VAL A 283 -8.67 4.75 7.94
N ALA A 284 -9.40 3.65 8.21
CA ALA A 284 -10.74 3.44 7.69
C ALA A 284 -11.74 4.51 8.12
N GLN A 285 -11.74 4.88 9.40
CA GLN A 285 -12.63 5.93 9.92
C GLN A 285 -12.31 7.29 9.30
N ALA A 286 -11.05 7.61 9.16
CA ALA A 286 -10.61 8.87 8.56
C ALA A 286 -10.97 8.96 7.06
N ALA A 287 -10.73 7.87 6.31
CA ALA A 287 -11.09 7.78 4.91
C ALA A 287 -12.61 7.85 4.71
N ALA A 288 -13.39 7.12 5.52
CA ALA A 288 -14.84 7.15 5.46
C ALA A 288 -15.42 8.54 5.80
N ASP A 289 -14.88 9.22 6.81
CA ASP A 289 -15.35 10.57 7.16
C ASP A 289 -15.08 11.58 6.05
N TRP A 290 -13.91 11.50 5.44
CA TRP A 290 -13.58 12.33 4.29
C TRP A 290 -14.46 12.00 3.09
N PHE A 291 -14.61 10.72 2.77
CA PHE A 291 -15.37 10.26 1.60
C PHE A 291 -16.85 10.66 1.66
N PHE A 292 -17.49 10.51 2.83
CA PHE A 292 -18.89 10.88 3.03
C PHE A 292 -19.10 12.34 3.42
N ASN A 293 -18.09 13.19 3.26
CA ASN A 293 -18.12 14.62 3.63
C ASN A 293 -18.55 14.88 5.09
N ARG A 294 -18.29 13.92 6.00
CA ARG A 294 -18.62 14.07 7.43
C ARG A 294 -17.59 14.93 8.15
N ASN A 295 -16.33 14.81 7.76
CA ASN A 295 -15.23 15.59 8.32
C ASN A 295 -14.06 15.64 7.35
N LEU A 296 -13.51 16.83 7.13
CA LEU A 296 -12.26 16.97 6.37
C LEU A 296 -11.07 16.50 7.21
N PHE A 297 -10.55 15.33 6.89
CA PHE A 297 -9.43 14.75 7.63
C PHE A 297 -8.09 15.08 6.96
N ARG A 298 -7.26 15.89 7.65
CA ARG A 298 -5.92 16.29 7.21
C ARG A 298 -4.96 16.23 8.38
N LYS A 299 -4.44 15.04 8.65
CA LYS A 299 -3.57 14.82 9.81
C LYS A 299 -2.23 14.22 9.42
N ILE A 300 -1.19 14.79 10.00
CA ILE A 300 0.19 14.31 9.93
C ILE A 300 0.61 14.04 11.37
N ASP A 301 1.17 12.88 11.59
CA ASP A 301 1.66 12.45 12.88
C ASP A 301 2.94 13.16 13.30
N CYS A 302 3.20 13.16 14.58
CA CYS A 302 4.48 13.55 15.15
C CYS A 302 5.60 12.58 14.73
N PRO A 303 6.89 12.94 14.89
CA PRO A 303 8.00 12.05 14.54
C PRO A 303 8.00 10.74 15.34
N TYR A 304 8.41 9.63 14.71
CA TYR A 304 8.67 8.38 15.43
C TYR A 304 9.65 8.60 16.60
N PRO A 305 9.41 8.01 17.79
CA PRO A 305 8.39 7.03 18.17
C PRO A 305 7.20 7.63 18.95
N CYS A 306 6.74 8.83 18.62
CA CYS A 306 5.75 9.56 19.42
C CYS A 306 4.36 8.90 19.49
N ASN A 307 3.90 8.28 18.36
CA ASN A 307 2.58 7.68 18.29
C ASN A 307 2.55 6.30 18.97
N LYS A 308 1.93 6.23 20.14
CA LYS A 308 1.82 4.99 20.93
C LYS A 308 0.88 3.96 20.30
N SER A 309 0.04 4.35 19.35
CA SER A 309 -0.85 3.44 18.64
C SER A 309 -0.17 2.72 17.48
N CYS A 310 1.05 3.12 17.08
CA CYS A 310 1.86 2.34 16.17
C CYS A 310 2.17 0.99 16.79
N THR A 311 1.37 -0.01 16.46
CA THR A 311 1.50 -1.35 17.03
C THR A 311 2.86 -1.94 16.68
N LYS A 312 3.34 -2.81 17.55
CA LYS A 312 4.49 -3.67 17.28
C LYS A 312 4.07 -4.64 16.18
N THR A 313 4.25 -4.24 14.93
CA THR A 313 3.96 -5.10 13.78
C THR A 313 4.81 -6.35 13.90
N PRO A 314 4.23 -7.55 13.88
CA PRO A 314 5.02 -8.77 13.87
C PRO A 314 5.95 -8.75 12.68
N THR A 315 7.23 -8.99 12.89
CA THR A 315 8.28 -8.99 11.84
C THR A 315 7.94 -9.93 10.68
N LEU A 316 7.21 -11.02 10.96
CA LEU A 316 6.71 -11.99 9.99
C LEU A 316 5.76 -11.41 8.92
N LEU A 317 5.02 -10.34 9.24
CA LEU A 317 4.12 -9.70 8.25
C LEU A 317 4.83 -8.69 7.36
N LEU A 318 6.03 -8.25 7.76
CA LEU A 318 6.86 -7.35 6.96
C LEU A 318 7.62 -8.07 5.84
N ASP A 319 7.77 -9.39 5.93
CA ASP A 319 8.49 -10.20 4.93
C ASP A 319 7.58 -10.77 3.83
N ASN A 320 6.25 -10.72 4.02
CA ASN A 320 5.28 -11.20 3.03
C ASN A 320 4.92 -10.16 1.95
N ASP A 321 5.49 -8.95 1.99
CA ASP A 321 5.46 -8.01 0.87
C ASP A 321 6.43 -8.52 -0.22
N LEU A 322 6.11 -9.67 -0.79
CA LEU A 322 6.84 -10.24 -1.92
C LEU A 322 6.74 -9.29 -3.11
N LEU A 323 7.91 -8.85 -3.54
CA LEU A 323 8.20 -8.25 -4.85
C LEU A 323 7.64 -9.08 -5.98
#